data_5bec411c4bdb853df8b2eb8c54fb3918
#
_entry.id   5bec411c4bdb853df8b2eb8c54fb3918
#
_cell.length_a   1.000
_cell.length_b   1.000
_cell.length_c   1.000
_cell.angle_alpha   90.00
_cell.angle_beta   90.00
_cell.angle_gamma   90.00
#
_symmetry.space_group_name_H-M   'P 1'
#
loop_
_entity.id
_entity.type
_entity.pdbx_description
1 polymer ?
#
loop_
_entity_poly.entity_id
_entity_poly.type
_entity_poly.pdbx_seq_one_letter_code
_entity_poly.pdbx_strand_id
1 'polypeptide(L)'
;MRAELAHANTPAIVRAWISQPPQWLEVVSLKQPVDSALAHLEAGEREAISLASELQAILLLMDERDGVTIARHRGLKVVGTLAALDLAAAHGLVELQTMFERLRATTFRSPVRLMVSMLEQDAERKKRQEG
;
A
#
# COMPACT_ATOMS: atom_id res chain seq x y z
N MET A 1 2.75 4.70 -12.23
CA MET A 1 1.60 4.51 -11.31
C MET A 1 0.36 5.30 -11.70
N ARG A 2 0.42 6.64 -11.82
CA ARG A 2 -0.77 7.40 -12.24
C ARG A 2 -1.31 6.95 -13.59
N ALA A 3 -0.44 6.70 -14.58
CA ALA A 3 -0.84 6.24 -15.91
C ALA A 3 -1.53 4.87 -15.86
N GLU A 4 -1.08 3.97 -14.99
CA GLU A 4 -1.71 2.67 -14.77
C GLU A 4 -3.12 2.82 -14.18
N LEU A 5 -3.28 3.69 -13.20
CA LEU A 5 -4.58 3.96 -12.57
C LEU A 5 -5.56 4.65 -13.52
N ALA A 6 -5.06 5.42 -14.48
CA ALA A 6 -5.87 6.09 -15.49
C ALA A 6 -6.12 5.25 -16.75
N HIS A 7 -5.54 4.05 -16.85
CA HIS A 7 -5.66 3.17 -18.01
C HIS A 7 -7.10 2.70 -18.22
N ALA A 8 -7.49 2.49 -19.50
CA ALA A 8 -8.85 2.07 -19.85
C ALA A 8 -9.29 0.74 -19.21
N ASN A 9 -8.35 -0.15 -18.92
CA ASN A 9 -8.62 -1.45 -18.28
C ASN A 9 -8.74 -1.37 -16.75
N THR A 10 -8.44 -0.23 -16.14
CA THR A 10 -8.62 -0.01 -14.72
C THR A 10 -10.10 0.12 -14.38
N PRO A 11 -10.58 -0.40 -13.24
CA PRO A 11 -11.97 -0.21 -12.83
C PRO A 11 -12.40 1.26 -12.87
N ALA A 12 -13.61 1.52 -13.34
CA ALA A 12 -14.11 2.89 -13.55
C ALA A 12 -14.05 3.75 -12.28
N ILE A 13 -14.32 3.14 -11.11
CA ILE A 13 -14.27 3.87 -9.83
C ILE A 13 -12.85 4.36 -9.50
N VAL A 14 -11.83 3.58 -9.83
CA VAL A 14 -10.43 3.95 -9.62
C VAL A 14 -10.00 5.05 -10.59
N ARG A 15 -10.40 4.93 -11.86
CA ARG A 15 -10.12 5.97 -12.88
C ARG A 15 -10.74 7.30 -12.49
N ALA A 16 -11.99 7.29 -12.03
CA ALA A 16 -12.66 8.49 -11.56
C ALA A 16 -11.93 9.11 -10.36
N TRP A 17 -11.49 8.28 -9.42
CA TRP A 17 -10.77 8.73 -8.23
C TRP A 17 -9.45 9.42 -8.58
N ILE A 18 -8.64 8.82 -9.46
CA ILE A 18 -7.35 9.42 -9.84
C ILE A 18 -7.49 10.63 -10.75
N SER A 19 -8.61 10.77 -11.46
CA SER A 19 -8.88 11.96 -12.28
C SER A 19 -9.21 13.19 -11.45
N GLN A 20 -9.78 13.00 -10.27
CA GLN A 20 -10.09 14.05 -9.30
C GLN A 20 -9.62 13.61 -7.91
N PRO A 21 -8.29 13.56 -7.68
CA PRO A 21 -7.75 13.03 -6.43
C PRO A 21 -8.09 13.94 -5.25
N PRO A 22 -8.19 13.36 -4.03
CA PRO A 22 -8.39 14.15 -2.83
C PRO A 22 -7.20 15.09 -2.56
N GLN A 23 -7.41 16.14 -1.77
CA GLN A 23 -6.39 17.15 -1.49
C GLN A 23 -5.11 16.58 -0.85
N TRP A 24 -5.21 15.48 -0.09
CA TRP A 24 -4.06 14.86 0.55
C TRP A 24 -3.21 14.02 -0.40
N LEU A 25 -3.71 13.74 -1.61
CA LEU A 25 -2.98 12.97 -2.62
C LEU A 25 -2.22 13.93 -3.55
N GLU A 26 -0.92 13.77 -3.60
CA GLU A 26 -0.05 14.53 -4.48
C GLU A 26 0.61 13.61 -5.50
N VAL A 27 0.54 13.96 -6.77
CA VAL A 27 1.25 13.26 -7.84
C VAL A 27 2.57 13.98 -8.08
N VAL A 28 3.68 13.28 -7.81
CA VAL A 28 5.02 13.86 -7.88
C VAL A 28 5.83 13.11 -8.92
N SER A 29 6.56 13.84 -9.76
CA SER A 29 7.48 13.27 -10.73
C SER A 29 8.88 13.19 -10.14
N LEU A 30 9.64 12.15 -10.55
CA LEU A 30 11.04 12.00 -10.16
C LEU A 30 11.87 13.17 -10.71
N LYS A 31 12.77 13.72 -9.90
CA LYS A 31 13.75 14.74 -10.30
C LYS A 31 15.03 14.13 -10.79
N GLN A 32 15.37 12.94 -10.30
CA GLN A 32 16.58 12.21 -10.63
C GLN A 32 16.27 11.00 -11.51
N PRO A 33 17.19 10.54 -12.37
CA PRO A 33 17.02 9.29 -13.10
C PRO A 33 16.84 8.11 -12.14
N VAL A 34 16.06 7.11 -12.57
CA VAL A 34 15.92 5.86 -11.82
C VAL A 34 17.26 5.14 -11.76
N ASP A 35 17.63 4.67 -10.58
CA ASP A 35 18.86 3.89 -10.37
C ASP A 35 18.83 2.61 -11.22
N SER A 36 19.89 2.37 -11.98
CA SER A 36 20.03 1.18 -12.82
C SER A 36 19.99 -0.13 -12.01
N ALA A 37 20.36 -0.10 -10.73
CA ALA A 37 20.25 -1.25 -9.84
C ALA A 37 18.80 -1.72 -9.64
N LEU A 38 17.82 -0.88 -9.95
CA LEU A 38 16.39 -1.20 -9.86
C LEU A 38 15.81 -1.71 -11.18
N ALA A 39 16.62 -1.87 -12.23
CA ALA A 39 16.16 -2.20 -13.58
C ALA A 39 15.38 -3.53 -13.68
N HIS A 40 15.61 -4.46 -12.76
CA HIS A 40 14.91 -5.75 -12.70
C HIS A 40 13.50 -5.68 -12.11
N LEU A 41 13.13 -4.55 -11.52
CA LEU A 41 11.79 -4.34 -10.96
C LEU A 41 10.83 -3.78 -12.02
N GLU A 42 9.53 -3.94 -11.77
CA GLU A 42 8.50 -3.29 -12.57
C GLU A 42 8.60 -1.77 -12.48
N ALA A 43 8.12 -1.06 -13.51
CA ALA A 43 8.25 0.39 -13.61
C ALA A 43 7.66 1.12 -12.40
N GLY A 44 6.47 0.73 -11.96
CA GLY A 44 5.81 1.34 -10.81
C GLY A 44 6.59 1.18 -9.52
N GLU A 45 7.19 0.00 -9.30
CA GLU A 45 8.02 -0.28 -8.13
C GLU A 45 9.31 0.54 -8.13
N ARG A 46 9.99 0.58 -9.29
CA ARG A 46 11.21 1.39 -9.45
C ARG A 46 10.96 2.86 -9.12
N GLU A 47 9.89 3.40 -9.69
CA GLU A 47 9.52 4.80 -9.48
C GLU A 47 9.13 5.07 -8.03
N ALA A 48 8.37 4.16 -7.41
CA ALA A 48 7.94 4.30 -6.01
C ALA A 48 9.14 4.30 -5.05
N ILE A 49 10.09 3.37 -5.24
CA ILE A 49 11.31 3.30 -4.42
C ILE A 49 12.16 4.56 -4.62
N SER A 50 12.35 4.97 -5.87
CA SER A 50 13.14 6.16 -6.20
C SER A 50 12.52 7.41 -5.61
N LEU A 51 11.20 7.58 -5.75
CA LEU A 51 10.48 8.72 -5.19
C LEU A 51 10.53 8.74 -3.66
N ALA A 52 10.33 7.60 -3.02
CA ALA A 52 10.42 7.48 -1.57
C ALA A 52 11.81 7.89 -1.07
N SER A 53 12.85 7.53 -1.80
CA SER A 53 14.22 7.92 -1.48
C SER A 53 14.45 9.43 -1.66
N GLU A 54 13.99 10.01 -2.77
CA GLU A 54 14.11 11.46 -3.03
C GLU A 54 13.38 12.29 -1.97
N LEU A 55 12.16 11.88 -1.60
CA LEU A 55 11.31 12.61 -0.66
C LEU A 55 11.63 12.30 0.80
N GLN A 56 12.51 11.34 1.07
CA GLN A 56 12.75 10.82 2.42
C GLN A 56 11.43 10.44 3.09
N ALA A 57 10.61 9.67 2.36
CA ALA A 57 9.27 9.30 2.79
C ALA A 57 9.28 8.54 4.13
N ILE A 58 8.32 8.82 4.98
CA ILE A 58 8.17 8.14 6.28
C ILE A 58 7.77 6.68 6.06
N LEU A 59 6.90 6.43 5.08
CA LEU A 59 6.40 5.10 4.74
C LEU A 59 6.29 4.95 3.23
N LEU A 60 6.57 3.76 2.74
CA LEU A 60 6.32 3.35 1.36
C LEU A 60 5.26 2.24 1.38
N LEU A 61 4.18 2.43 0.62
CA LEU A 61 3.17 1.40 0.41
C LEU A 61 3.55 0.51 -0.76
N MET A 62 3.73 -0.78 -0.51
CA MET A 62 4.12 -1.73 -1.54
C MET A 62 3.82 -3.16 -1.10
N ASP A 63 3.26 -3.97 -1.99
CA ASP A 63 2.95 -5.39 -1.72
C ASP A 63 3.90 -6.35 -2.41
N GLU A 64 4.47 -5.98 -3.57
CA GLU A 64 5.30 -6.86 -4.37
C GLU A 64 6.59 -7.26 -3.63
N ARG A 65 6.81 -8.58 -3.50
CA ARG A 65 7.89 -9.15 -2.67
C ARG A 65 9.27 -8.59 -3.01
N ASP A 66 9.61 -8.56 -4.30
CA ASP A 66 10.95 -8.15 -4.73
C ASP A 66 11.17 -6.65 -4.46
N GLY A 67 10.17 -5.83 -4.76
CA GLY A 67 10.21 -4.41 -4.44
C GLY A 67 10.33 -4.14 -2.95
N VAL A 68 9.55 -4.84 -2.13
CA VAL A 68 9.59 -4.73 -0.66
C VAL A 68 10.97 -5.07 -0.12
N THR A 69 11.56 -6.17 -0.59
CA THR A 69 12.88 -6.61 -0.17
C THR A 69 13.94 -5.54 -0.46
N ILE A 70 13.94 -5.01 -1.67
CA ILE A 70 14.91 -4.00 -2.09
C ILE A 70 14.70 -2.69 -1.35
N ALA A 71 13.45 -2.26 -1.19
CA ALA A 71 13.14 -1.03 -0.46
C ALA A 71 13.65 -1.11 0.99
N ARG A 72 13.43 -2.24 1.65
CA ARG A 72 13.93 -2.48 3.02
C ARG A 72 15.45 -2.48 3.08
N HIS A 73 16.13 -3.08 2.11
CA HIS A 73 17.59 -3.06 2.02
C HIS A 73 18.13 -1.63 1.86
N ARG A 74 17.34 -0.74 1.28
CA ARG A 74 17.69 0.69 1.14
C ARG A 74 17.33 1.53 2.37
N GLY A 75 16.85 0.88 3.43
CA GLY A 75 16.48 1.56 4.67
C GLY A 75 15.09 2.21 4.64
N LEU A 76 14.28 1.94 3.63
CA LEU A 76 12.92 2.45 3.56
C LEU A 76 12.00 1.61 4.43
N LYS A 77 11.06 2.28 5.11
CA LYS A 77 10.02 1.60 5.88
C LYS A 77 8.85 1.29 4.95
N VAL A 78 8.55 0.00 4.80
CA VAL A 78 7.54 -0.48 3.85
C VAL A 78 6.37 -1.12 4.59
N VAL A 79 5.16 -0.79 4.17
CA VAL A 79 3.92 -1.44 4.61
C VAL A 79 3.14 -1.91 3.39
N GLY A 80 2.56 -3.12 3.48
CA GLY A 80 1.66 -3.64 2.46
C GLY A 80 0.21 -3.26 2.74
N THR A 81 -0.70 -3.70 1.87
CA THR A 81 -2.13 -3.41 1.98
C THR A 81 -2.71 -3.88 3.32
N LEU A 82 -2.41 -5.11 3.75
CA LEU A 82 -2.95 -5.64 5.00
C LEU A 82 -2.48 -4.84 6.22
N ALA A 83 -1.20 -4.49 6.27
CA ALA A 83 -0.66 -3.68 7.36
C ALA A 83 -1.26 -2.27 7.38
N ALA A 84 -1.49 -1.68 6.21
CA ALA A 84 -2.15 -0.37 6.12
C ALA A 84 -3.58 -0.41 6.66
N LEU A 85 -4.34 -1.47 6.34
CA LEU A 85 -5.69 -1.66 6.85
C LEU A 85 -5.71 -1.90 8.36
N ASP A 86 -4.76 -2.68 8.86
CA ASP A 86 -4.63 -2.93 10.31
C ASP A 86 -4.29 -1.64 11.06
N LEU A 87 -3.41 -0.82 10.51
CA LEU A 87 -3.06 0.48 11.08
C LEU A 87 -4.28 1.41 11.13
N ALA A 88 -5.06 1.44 10.04
CA ALA A 88 -6.30 2.22 9.99
C ALA A 88 -7.32 1.72 11.03
N ALA A 89 -7.45 0.41 11.21
CA ALA A 89 -8.32 -0.18 12.21
C ALA A 89 -7.86 0.16 13.64
N ALA A 90 -6.55 0.16 13.88
CA ALA A 90 -5.98 0.56 15.18
C ALA A 90 -6.33 2.01 15.54
N HIS A 91 -6.46 2.88 14.54
CA HIS A 91 -6.88 4.27 14.70
C HIS A 91 -8.40 4.47 14.67
N GLY A 92 -9.18 3.39 14.63
CA GLY A 92 -10.64 3.46 14.61
C GLY A 92 -11.24 3.98 13.30
N LEU A 93 -10.48 3.99 12.22
CA LEU A 93 -10.91 4.53 10.93
C LEU A 93 -11.70 3.54 10.09
N VAL A 94 -11.48 2.25 10.29
CA VAL A 94 -12.15 1.16 9.56
C VAL A 94 -12.40 -0.02 10.50
N GLU A 95 -13.35 -0.86 10.11
CA GLU A 95 -13.58 -2.17 10.72
C GLU A 95 -12.76 -3.21 9.95
N LEU A 96 -11.77 -3.81 10.61
CA LEU A 96 -10.79 -4.69 9.93
C LEU A 96 -11.43 -5.89 9.25
N GLN A 97 -12.38 -6.55 9.93
CA GLN A 97 -13.07 -7.69 9.37
C GLN A 97 -13.81 -7.33 8.07
N THR A 98 -14.53 -6.22 8.07
CA THR A 98 -15.24 -5.71 6.90
C THR A 98 -14.29 -5.41 5.74
N MET A 99 -13.15 -4.79 6.05
CA MET A 99 -12.15 -4.48 5.03
C MET A 99 -11.54 -5.75 4.44
N PHE A 100 -11.26 -6.75 5.26
CA PHE A 100 -10.73 -8.03 4.78
C PHE A 100 -11.75 -8.79 3.93
N GLU A 101 -13.03 -8.76 4.28
CA GLU A 101 -14.09 -9.34 3.46
C GLU A 101 -14.16 -8.69 2.08
N ARG A 102 -14.10 -7.36 2.03
CA ARG A 102 -14.07 -6.61 0.77
C ARG A 102 -12.83 -6.93 -0.05
N LEU A 103 -11.68 -7.02 0.59
CA LEU A 103 -10.42 -7.33 -0.08
C LEU A 103 -10.43 -8.73 -0.69
N ARG A 104 -10.99 -9.71 0.02
CA ARG A 104 -11.14 -11.10 -0.46
C ARG A 104 -12.07 -11.22 -1.67
N ALA A 105 -12.99 -10.28 -1.86
CA ALA A 105 -13.86 -10.23 -3.03
C ALA A 105 -13.15 -9.69 -4.28
N THR A 106 -11.91 -9.22 -4.15
CA THR A 106 -11.08 -8.73 -5.25
C THR A 106 -10.08 -9.78 -5.71
N THR A 107 -9.24 -9.42 -6.67
CA THR A 107 -8.13 -10.27 -7.15
C THR A 107 -6.92 -10.27 -6.21
N PHE A 108 -6.96 -9.53 -5.11
CA PHE A 108 -5.87 -9.49 -4.15
C PHE A 108 -5.59 -10.89 -3.59
N ARG A 109 -4.31 -11.28 -3.59
CA ARG A 109 -3.91 -12.57 -3.03
C ARG A 109 -4.01 -12.53 -1.50
N SER A 110 -4.96 -13.29 -0.96
CA SER A 110 -5.31 -13.25 0.46
C SER A 110 -4.56 -14.33 1.24
N PRO A 111 -3.52 -13.98 2.03
CA PRO A 111 -2.85 -14.92 2.92
C PRO A 111 -3.71 -15.20 4.15
N VAL A 112 -4.56 -16.24 4.06
CA VAL A 112 -5.61 -16.53 5.04
C VAL A 112 -5.11 -16.62 6.48
N ARG A 113 -4.00 -17.32 6.71
CA ARG A 113 -3.45 -17.49 8.07
C ARG A 113 -3.04 -16.15 8.68
N LEU A 114 -2.39 -15.30 7.87
CA LEU A 114 -1.98 -13.97 8.32
C LEU A 114 -3.21 -13.11 8.63
N MET A 115 -4.22 -13.14 7.77
CA MET A 115 -5.46 -12.36 7.96
C MET A 115 -6.19 -12.80 9.24
N VAL A 116 -6.29 -14.10 9.51
CA VAL A 116 -6.89 -14.63 10.75
C VAL A 116 -6.11 -14.15 11.97
N SER A 117 -4.80 -14.25 11.95
CA SER A 117 -3.93 -13.76 13.04
C SER A 117 -4.14 -12.26 13.28
N MET A 118 -4.22 -11.47 12.23
CA MET A 118 -4.44 -10.02 12.34
C MET A 118 -5.81 -9.69 12.94
N LEU A 119 -6.85 -10.43 12.56
CA LEU A 119 -8.19 -10.27 13.14
C LEU A 119 -8.22 -10.62 14.62
N GLU A 120 -7.52 -11.66 15.03
CA GLU A 120 -7.40 -12.03 16.44
C GLU A 120 -6.70 -10.93 17.26
N GLN A 121 -5.62 -10.38 16.74
CA GLN A 121 -4.91 -9.27 17.37
C GLN A 121 -5.77 -8.00 17.44
N ASP A 122 -6.55 -7.73 16.41
CA ASP A 122 -7.49 -6.61 16.39
C ASP A 122 -8.56 -6.76 17.47
N ALA A 123 -9.13 -7.96 17.60
CA ALA A 123 -10.10 -8.27 18.66
C ALA A 123 -9.52 -8.08 20.07
N GLU A 124 -8.29 -8.52 20.30
CA GLU A 124 -7.60 -8.32 21.59
C GLU A 124 -7.32 -6.84 21.86
N ARG A 125 -6.93 -6.08 20.84
CA ARG A 125 -6.72 -4.64 20.94
C ARG A 125 -8.01 -3.91 21.35
N LYS A 126 -9.14 -4.28 20.74
CA LYS A 126 -10.46 -3.71 21.07
C LYS A 126 -10.86 -4.00 22.51
N LYS A 127 -10.65 -5.23 22.99
CA LYS A 127 -10.92 -5.59 24.40
C LYS A 127 -10.13 -4.74 25.37
N ARG A 128 -8.87 -4.48 25.10
CA ARG A 128 -8.02 -3.62 25.95
C ARG A 128 -8.51 -2.18 25.99
N GLN A 129 -9.06 -1.68 24.88
CA GLN A 129 -9.59 -0.32 24.81
C GLN A 129 -10.93 -0.18 25.54
N GLU A 130 -11.73 -1.24 25.59
CA GLU A 130 -13.01 -1.28 26.29
C GLU A 130 -12.84 -1.53 27.82
N GLY A 131 -11.74 -2.14 28.19
CA GLY A 131 -11.38 -2.36 29.59
C GLY A 131 -10.71 -1.15 30.19
#